data_632ca30ea6c0fec36b6212269677b713
#
_entry.id   632ca30ea6c0fec36b6212269677b713
#
_cell.length_a   1.000
_cell.length_b   1.000
_cell.length_c   1.000
_cell.angle_alpha   90.00
_cell.angle_beta   90.00
_cell.angle_gamma   90.00
#
_symmetry.space_group_name_H-M   'P 1'
#
loop_
_entity.id
_entity.type
_entity.pdbx_description
1 polymer ?
#
loop_
_entity_poly.entity_id
_entity_poly.type
_entity_poly.pdbx_seq_one_letter_code
_entity_poly.pdbx_strand_id
1 'polypeptide(L)'
;MTQDKIRIRMEAYDHRALDSSAKEIVDHAERTGARVRGPIPLPTRIERYTVLRSPFVDKKSREQFEMRTHKRIIDIYEPTVRTIEALN
;
A
#
# COMPACT_ATOMS: atom_id res chain seq x y z
N MET A 1 24.21 -1.22 -18.84
CA MET A 1 22.87 -1.61 -19.27
C MET A 1 21.85 -1.30 -18.21
N THR A 2 20.97 -0.40 -18.52
CA THR A 2 19.88 -0.07 -17.62
C THR A 2 18.80 -1.13 -17.72
N GLN A 3 18.54 -1.81 -16.64
CA GLN A 3 17.36 -2.67 -16.56
C GLN A 3 16.18 -1.79 -16.22
N ASP A 4 15.20 -1.79 -17.09
CA ASP A 4 13.95 -1.10 -16.81
C ASP A 4 13.25 -1.77 -15.64
N LYS A 5 12.89 -0.96 -14.67
CA LYS A 5 12.23 -1.43 -13.47
C LYS A 5 11.19 -0.41 -13.06
N ILE A 6 10.00 -0.89 -12.78
CA ILE A 6 8.93 -0.06 -12.24
C ILE A 6 8.72 -0.47 -10.80
N ARG A 7 8.87 0.49 -9.88
CA ARG A 7 8.57 0.28 -8.48
C ARG A 7 7.27 0.97 -8.14
N ILE A 8 6.31 0.18 -7.67
CA ILE A 8 5.01 0.68 -7.26
C ILE A 8 4.94 0.64 -5.75
N ARG A 9 4.75 1.82 -5.14
CA ARG A 9 4.55 1.94 -3.70
C ARG A 9 3.06 2.13 -3.45
N MET A 10 2.52 1.28 -2.56
CA MET A 10 1.11 1.32 -2.21
C MET A 10 0.95 1.55 -0.72
N GLU A 11 -0.01 2.38 -0.35
CA GLU A 11 -0.33 2.66 1.04
C GLU A 11 -1.84 2.64 1.24
N ALA A 12 -2.28 2.07 2.34
CA ALA A 12 -3.69 2.07 2.71
C ALA A 12 -3.86 1.84 4.21
N TYR A 13 -4.98 2.28 4.73
CA TYR A 13 -5.33 2.03 6.12
C TYR A 13 -5.86 0.62 6.32
N ASP A 14 -6.49 0.05 5.31
CA ASP A 14 -7.02 -1.30 5.35
C ASP A 14 -6.04 -2.26 4.65
N HIS A 15 -5.46 -3.17 5.43
CA HIS A 15 -4.49 -4.13 4.89
C HIS A 15 -5.11 -5.11 3.89
N ARG A 16 -6.38 -5.45 4.07
CA ARG A 16 -7.07 -6.39 3.16
C ARG A 16 -7.27 -5.79 1.78
N ALA A 17 -7.73 -4.54 1.74
CA ALA A 17 -7.89 -3.83 0.48
C ALA A 17 -6.55 -3.65 -0.21
N LEU A 18 -5.52 -3.34 0.56
CA LEU A 18 -4.17 -3.17 0.04
C LEU A 18 -3.63 -4.47 -0.57
N ASP A 19 -3.76 -5.58 0.15
CA ASP A 19 -3.30 -6.89 -0.33
C ASP A 19 -4.06 -7.34 -1.58
N SER A 20 -5.36 -7.10 -1.63
CA SER A 20 -6.20 -7.39 -2.77
C SER A 20 -5.75 -6.61 -4.01
N SER A 21 -5.54 -5.31 -3.85
CA SER A 21 -5.08 -4.45 -4.94
C SER A 21 -3.67 -4.84 -5.41
N ALA A 22 -2.78 -5.16 -4.47
CA ALA A 22 -1.43 -5.60 -4.80
C ALA A 22 -1.46 -6.89 -5.63
N LYS A 23 -2.32 -7.82 -5.27
CA LYS A 23 -2.47 -9.07 -6.01
C LYS A 23 -2.97 -8.84 -7.44
N GLU A 24 -3.93 -7.94 -7.61
CA GLU A 24 -4.42 -7.57 -8.93
C GLU A 24 -3.31 -7.00 -9.81
N ILE A 25 -2.49 -6.11 -9.26
CA ILE A 25 -1.37 -5.51 -10.00
C ILE A 25 -0.37 -6.59 -10.41
N VAL A 26 -0.03 -7.50 -9.50
CA VAL A 26 0.89 -8.61 -9.79
C VAL A 26 0.34 -9.48 -10.90
N ASP A 27 -0.93 -9.87 -10.81
CA ASP A 27 -1.57 -10.71 -11.82
C ASP A 27 -1.59 -10.05 -13.20
N HIS A 28 -1.91 -8.77 -13.25
CA HIS A 28 -1.91 -8.01 -14.51
C HIS A 28 -0.51 -7.91 -15.12
N ALA A 29 0.48 -7.62 -14.31
CA ALA A 29 1.85 -7.49 -14.78
C ALA A 29 2.37 -8.84 -15.32
N GLU A 30 2.09 -9.93 -14.62
CA GLU A 30 2.50 -11.27 -15.07
C GLU A 30 1.83 -11.68 -16.38
N ARG A 31 0.56 -11.33 -16.56
CA ARG A 31 -0.16 -11.60 -17.83
C ARG A 31 0.46 -10.90 -19.02
N THR A 32 1.09 -9.76 -18.80
CA THR A 32 1.75 -9.01 -19.87
C THR A 32 3.15 -9.50 -20.17
N GLY A 33 3.62 -10.52 -19.44
CA GLY A 33 4.95 -11.10 -19.63
C GLY A 33 6.06 -10.47 -18.81
N ALA A 34 5.75 -9.53 -17.94
CA ALA A 34 6.73 -8.91 -17.07
C ALA A 34 7.07 -9.83 -15.90
N ARG A 35 8.27 -9.64 -15.35
CA ARG A 35 8.69 -10.33 -14.14
C ARG A 35 8.33 -9.46 -12.94
N VAL A 36 7.72 -10.05 -11.93
CA VAL A 36 7.24 -9.31 -10.78
C VAL A 36 7.85 -9.85 -9.50
N ARG A 37 8.32 -8.95 -8.67
CA ARG A 37 8.81 -9.26 -7.34
C ARG A 37 7.93 -8.57 -6.31
N GLY A 38 7.41 -9.33 -5.38
CA GLY A 38 6.55 -8.81 -4.35
C GLY A 38 5.13 -9.35 -4.45
N PRO A 39 4.19 -8.84 -3.71
CA PRO A 39 4.31 -7.62 -2.88
C PRO A 39 5.23 -7.80 -1.68
N ILE A 40 6.02 -6.77 -1.40
CA ILE A 40 6.94 -6.75 -0.27
C ILE A 40 6.33 -5.87 0.83
N PRO A 41 6.04 -6.43 2.00
CA PRO A 41 5.51 -5.62 3.09
C PRO A 41 6.60 -4.74 3.68
N LEU A 42 6.28 -3.47 3.88
CA LEU A 42 7.12 -2.54 4.61
C LEU A 42 6.57 -2.37 6.02
N PRO A 43 7.37 -1.83 6.96
CA PRO A 43 6.89 -1.57 8.30
C PRO A 43 5.61 -0.74 8.31
N THR A 44 4.64 -1.17 9.09
CA THR A 44 3.38 -0.45 9.25
C THR A 44 3.61 0.79 10.09
N ARG A 45 3.16 1.94 9.60
CA ARG A 45 3.21 3.17 10.36
C ARG A 45 1.99 3.26 11.26
N ILE A 46 2.23 3.51 12.55
CA ILE A 46 1.17 3.61 13.55
C ILE A 46 1.17 5.03 14.08
N GLU A 47 0.02 5.68 13.98
CA GLU A 47 -0.19 7.01 14.54
C GLU A 47 -1.29 6.92 15.59
N ARG A 48 -1.05 7.53 16.73
CA ARG A 48 -2.01 7.52 17.84
C ARG A 48 -2.45 8.94 18.14
N TYR A 49 -3.75 9.12 18.27
CA TYR A 49 -4.34 10.41 18.60
C TYR A 49 -5.17 10.30 19.85
N THR A 50 -5.19 11.39 20.62
CA THR A 50 -6.14 11.56 21.69
C THR A 50 -7.10 12.67 21.29
N VAL A 51 -8.39 12.37 21.27
CA VAL A 51 -9.42 13.34 20.93
C VAL A 51 -10.25 13.65 22.17
N LEU A 52 -10.40 14.94 22.43
CA LEU A 52 -11.28 15.42 23.49
C LEU A 52 -12.66 15.67 22.88
N ARG A 53 -13.67 14.93 23.31
CA ARG A 53 -15.01 15.05 22.75
C ARG A 53 -15.81 16.21 23.30
N SER A 54 -15.44 16.72 24.47
CA SER A 54 -16.16 17.81 25.11
C SER A 54 -15.20 18.72 25.87
N PRO A 55 -15.44 20.04 25.84
CA PRO A 55 -14.61 20.96 26.61
C PRO A 55 -14.79 20.85 28.13
N PHE A 56 -15.86 20.25 28.58
CA PHE A 56 -16.13 20.00 30.01
C PHE A 56 -15.79 18.57 30.37
N VAL A 57 -14.56 18.21 30.12
CA VAL A 57 -14.24 16.82 30.05
C VAL A 57 -13.89 16.22 31.39
N ASP A 58 -14.64 15.25 31.71
CA ASP A 58 -14.24 14.11 32.48
C ASP A 58 -13.23 13.29 31.66
N LYS A 59 -12.27 12.64 32.32
CA LYS A 59 -11.27 11.79 31.64
C LYS A 59 -11.89 10.73 30.73
N LYS A 60 -13.14 10.38 30.96
CA LYS A 60 -13.90 9.41 30.15
C LYS A 60 -14.24 9.92 28.75
N SER A 61 -14.16 11.22 28.53
CA SER A 61 -14.46 11.81 27.22
C SER A 61 -13.26 11.83 26.28
N ARG A 62 -12.10 11.36 26.75
CA ARG A 62 -10.91 11.24 25.92
C ARG A 62 -10.97 9.90 25.20
N GLU A 63 -10.93 9.96 23.88
CA GLU A 63 -10.77 8.76 23.08
C GLU A 63 -9.40 8.77 22.43
N GLN A 64 -8.73 7.64 22.53
CA GLN A 64 -7.49 7.41 21.81
C GLN A 64 -7.81 6.66 20.55
N PHE A 65 -7.39 7.22 19.43
CA PHE A 65 -7.52 6.59 18.14
C PHE A 65 -6.14 6.16 17.66
N GLU A 66 -6.11 5.00 17.05
CA GLU A 66 -4.92 4.47 16.43
C GLU A 66 -5.18 4.35 14.94
N MET A 67 -4.31 4.93 14.14
CA MET A 67 -4.38 4.82 12.70
C MET A 67 -3.15 4.08 12.21
N ARG A 68 -3.38 3.00 11.47
CA ARG A 68 -2.30 2.18 10.92
C ARG A 68 -2.26 2.36 9.42
N THR A 69 -1.10 2.76 8.93
CA THR A 69 -0.86 2.86 7.48
C THR A 69 -0.02 1.66 7.06
N HIS A 70 -0.61 0.80 6.26
CA HIS A 70 0.07 -0.36 5.70
C HIS A 70 0.74 0.02 4.40
N LYS A 71 1.93 -0.51 4.16
CA LYS A 71 2.73 -0.19 2.97
C LYS A 71 3.17 -1.46 2.28
N ARG A 72 3.11 -1.43 0.95
CA ARG A 72 3.58 -2.54 0.11
C ARG A 72 4.38 -1.98 -1.06
N ILE A 73 5.38 -2.73 -1.49
CA ILE A 73 6.16 -2.41 -2.69
C ILE A 73 6.06 -3.58 -3.66
N ILE A 74 5.81 -3.24 -4.91
CA ILE A 74 5.82 -4.19 -6.02
C ILE A 74 6.87 -3.72 -7.01
N ASP A 75 7.83 -4.58 -7.34
CA ASP A 75 8.85 -4.31 -8.34
C ASP A 75 8.51 -5.09 -9.60
N ILE A 76 8.41 -4.40 -10.72
CA ILE A 76 8.15 -4.99 -12.02
C ILE A 76 9.41 -4.85 -12.87
N TYR A 77 9.95 -5.98 -13.30
CA TYR A 77 11.16 -6.04 -14.11
C TYR A 77 10.80 -6.37 -15.55
N GLU A 78 11.56 -5.80 -16.47
CA GLU A 78 11.37 -6.04 -17.90
C GLU A 78 9.93 -5.77 -18.34
N PRO A 79 9.38 -4.58 -18.01
CA PRO A 79 8.02 -4.27 -18.40
C PRO A 79 7.90 -4.18 -19.91
N THR A 80 6.82 -4.70 -20.44
CA THR A 80 6.50 -4.57 -21.87
C THR A 80 5.60 -3.35 -22.05
N VAL A 81 5.39 -2.96 -23.30
CA VAL A 81 4.43 -1.89 -23.62
C VAL A 81 3.04 -2.23 -23.04
N ARG A 82 2.67 -3.50 -23.11
CA ARG A 82 1.39 -3.97 -22.56
C ARG A 82 1.33 -3.79 -21.04
N THR A 83 2.45 -4.02 -20.34
CA THR A 83 2.53 -3.81 -18.89
C THR A 83 2.29 -2.35 -18.54
N ILE A 84 2.93 -1.44 -19.24
CA ILE A 84 2.78 0.01 -19.00
C ILE A 84 1.35 0.45 -19.26
N GLU A 85 0.73 -0.03 -20.33
CA GLU A 85 -0.66 0.28 -20.65
C GLU A 85 -1.63 -0.26 -19.59
N ALA A 86 -1.38 -1.44 -19.07
CA ALA A 86 -2.25 -2.04 -18.06
C ALA A 86 -2.19 -1.30 -16.72
N LEU A 87 -1.06 -0.64 -16.41
CA LEU A 87 -0.89 0.08 -15.15
C LEU A 87 -1.38 1.53 -15.21
N ASN A 88 -1.64 2.04 -16.38
CA ASN A 88 -2.24 3.35 -16.55
C ASN A 88 -3.78 3.22 -16.44
#